data_ba51df7c291ceb694bafbb3cd3733b0a
#
_entry.id   ba51df7c291ceb694bafbb3cd3733b0a
#
_cell.length_a   1.000
_cell.length_b   1.000
_cell.length_c   1.000
_cell.angle_alpha   90.00
_cell.angle_beta   90.00
_cell.angle_gamma   90.00
#
_symmetry.space_group_name_H-M   'P 1'
#
loop_
_entity.id
_entity.type
_entity.pdbx_description
1 polymer ?
#
loop_
_entity_poly.entity_id
_entity_poly.type
_entity_poly.pdbx_seq_one_letter_code
_entity_poly.pdbx_strand_id
1 'polypeptide(L)'
;IGVSQSGDSIIMMVVDGRSTISAGVRTSQLADIMRYAGAYEAVNLDGGGSSCLYTSALGVRNNGSDGSERAVGNGIFATITAPDDNEITEIHFVYWVKELPQYGYYTPKFYGYNKYGVMVDSNLKGVTLSCGENLGVIVNDGTTLYANGGGCHTLEATYNGVKTNLVVTVDDKTEPIFRHSKVLLDTYHDYKVDIYGTVRGNDISIENREFTWSVEDETIA
;
A
#
# COMPACT_ATOMS: atom_id res chain seq x y z
N ILE A 1 -2.67 18.31 14.12
CA ILE A 1 -3.79 18.79 13.32
C ILE A 1 -3.44 20.12 12.68
N GLY A 2 -3.79 20.32 11.42
CA GLY A 2 -3.52 21.55 10.68
C GLY A 2 -4.68 21.96 9.79
N VAL A 3 -4.59 23.17 9.25
CA VAL A 3 -5.54 23.74 8.30
C VAL A 3 -4.80 24.25 7.07
N SER A 4 -5.43 24.17 5.89
CA SER A 4 -4.91 24.77 4.67
C SER A 4 -4.98 26.29 4.72
N GLN A 5 -4.22 26.97 3.86
CA GLN A 5 -4.23 28.44 3.77
C GLN A 5 -5.59 29.00 3.37
N SER A 6 -6.34 28.30 2.54
CA SER A 6 -7.71 28.64 2.15
C SER A 6 -8.74 28.41 3.27
N GLY A 7 -8.40 27.62 4.29
CA GLY A 7 -9.31 27.24 5.39
C GLY A 7 -10.36 26.20 5.00
N ASP A 8 -10.26 25.62 3.82
CA ASP A 8 -11.20 24.65 3.27
C ASP A 8 -10.85 23.18 3.59
N SER A 9 -9.66 22.93 4.10
CA SER A 9 -9.15 21.59 4.37
C SER A 9 -8.56 21.48 5.78
N ILE A 10 -8.92 20.41 6.47
CA ILE A 10 -8.34 20.01 7.76
C ILE A 10 -7.43 18.80 7.52
N ILE A 11 -6.24 18.84 8.08
CA ILE A 11 -5.25 17.77 7.98
C ILE A 11 -5.07 17.17 9.37
N MET A 12 -5.43 15.90 9.52
CA MET A 12 -5.17 15.11 10.72
C MET A 12 -4.08 14.09 10.43
N MET A 13 -3.04 14.07 11.25
CA MET A 13 -1.87 13.22 11.02
C MET A 13 -1.37 12.64 12.33
N VAL A 14 -1.02 11.36 12.30
CA VAL A 14 -0.27 10.68 13.35
C VAL A 14 0.94 10.01 12.71
N VAL A 15 2.08 10.10 13.37
CA VAL A 15 3.30 9.38 13.01
C VAL A 15 3.56 8.35 14.09
N ASP A 16 3.54 7.08 13.71
CA ASP A 16 3.90 5.99 14.62
C ASP A 16 5.34 6.16 15.12
N GLY A 17 5.59 5.72 16.33
CA GLY A 17 6.91 5.83 16.94
C GLY A 17 7.19 4.73 17.95
N ARG A 18 8.44 4.74 18.50
CA ARG A 18 8.89 3.81 19.53
C ARG A 18 8.71 2.32 19.17
N SER A 19 8.77 2.01 17.88
CA SER A 19 8.67 0.64 17.38
C SER A 19 9.87 0.28 16.50
N THR A 20 10.01 -1.00 16.19
CA THR A 20 11.06 -1.48 15.27
C THR A 20 10.87 -1.00 13.84
N ILE A 21 9.63 -0.63 13.47
CA ILE A 21 9.28 -0.17 12.12
C ILE A 21 9.39 1.35 12.01
N SER A 22 9.08 2.08 13.09
CA SER A 22 9.09 3.54 13.12
C SER A 22 9.65 4.05 14.44
N ALA A 23 10.74 4.81 14.37
CA ALA A 23 11.30 5.50 15.53
C ALA A 23 10.46 6.70 15.99
N GLY A 24 9.55 7.18 15.13
CA GLY A 24 8.84 8.44 15.29
C GLY A 24 9.61 9.61 14.71
N VAL A 25 9.08 10.81 14.93
CA VAL A 25 9.66 12.08 14.44
C VAL A 25 9.77 13.11 15.55
N ARG A 26 10.71 14.04 15.42
CA ARG A 26 10.76 15.24 16.25
C ARG A 26 9.66 16.22 15.83
N THR A 27 9.22 17.08 16.73
CA THR A 27 8.18 18.09 16.45
C THR A 27 8.52 18.96 15.25
N SER A 28 9.81 19.33 15.06
CA SER A 28 10.25 20.08 13.88
C SER A 28 10.06 19.31 12.57
N GLN A 29 10.37 18.01 12.57
CA GLN A 29 10.15 17.15 11.42
C GLN A 29 8.66 16.94 11.14
N LEU A 30 7.84 16.81 12.21
CA LEU A 30 6.39 16.74 12.07
C LEU A 30 5.83 18.01 11.43
N ALA A 31 6.34 19.19 11.82
CA ALA A 31 5.95 20.44 11.20
C ALA A 31 6.30 20.52 9.71
N ASP A 32 7.46 19.98 9.31
CA ASP A 32 7.84 19.91 7.89
C ASP A 32 6.93 18.95 7.11
N ILE A 33 6.59 17.80 7.68
CA ILE A 33 5.65 16.84 7.08
C ILE A 33 4.25 17.47 6.94
N MET A 34 3.76 18.16 7.96
CA MET A 34 2.48 18.87 7.93
C MET A 34 2.45 19.96 6.84
N ARG A 35 3.54 20.71 6.70
CA ARG A 35 3.67 21.72 5.62
C ARG A 35 3.67 21.06 4.25
N TYR A 36 4.38 19.96 4.08
CA TYR A 36 4.36 19.17 2.84
C TYR A 36 2.97 18.62 2.52
N ALA A 37 2.20 18.24 3.56
CA ALA A 37 0.80 17.80 3.42
C ALA A 37 -0.18 18.96 3.12
N GLY A 38 0.29 20.21 3.03
CA GLY A 38 -0.53 21.38 2.68
C GLY A 38 -1.03 22.21 3.86
N ALA A 39 -0.56 21.93 5.10
CA ALA A 39 -0.93 22.75 6.25
C ALA A 39 -0.25 24.12 6.19
N TYR A 40 -1.04 25.17 6.39
CA TYR A 40 -0.58 26.54 6.57
C TYR A 40 -0.33 26.84 8.05
N GLU A 41 -1.28 26.44 8.91
CA GLU A 41 -1.13 26.46 10.36
C GLU A 41 -1.35 25.05 10.91
N ALA A 42 -0.64 24.70 11.98
CA ALA A 42 -0.79 23.42 12.63
C ALA A 42 -0.46 23.51 14.13
N VAL A 43 -1.08 22.63 14.90
CA VAL A 43 -0.82 22.45 16.34
C VAL A 43 -0.48 20.97 16.60
N ASN A 44 0.54 20.75 17.42
CA ASN A 44 0.87 19.42 17.92
C ASN A 44 0.04 19.13 19.17
N LEU A 45 -0.64 18.00 19.17
CA LEU A 45 -1.40 17.51 20.32
C LEU A 45 -0.52 16.61 21.20
N ASP A 46 -1.07 16.10 22.30
CA ASP A 46 -0.41 15.11 23.14
C ASP A 46 -0.05 13.86 22.32
N GLY A 47 1.14 13.32 22.58
CA GLY A 47 1.74 12.27 21.77
C GLY A 47 1.91 10.94 22.53
N GLY A 48 2.76 10.09 21.98
CA GLY A 48 3.05 8.79 22.58
C GLY A 48 1.83 7.88 22.62
N GLY A 49 1.55 7.28 23.78
CA GLY A 49 0.42 6.38 23.97
C GLY A 49 -0.96 7.03 23.87
N SER A 50 -1.03 8.39 23.94
CA SER A 50 -2.28 9.15 23.74
C SER A 50 -2.61 9.36 22.25
N SER A 51 -1.70 9.03 21.34
CA SER A 51 -1.94 9.17 19.90
C SER A 51 -2.88 8.10 19.38
N CYS A 52 -4.07 8.49 18.94
CA CYS A 52 -5.04 7.62 18.27
C CYS A 52 -5.67 8.37 17.09
N LEU A 53 -5.55 7.80 15.89
CA LEU A 53 -6.25 8.25 14.70
C LEU A 53 -7.26 7.16 14.29
N TYR A 54 -8.53 7.51 14.37
CA TYR A 54 -9.62 6.60 14.05
C TYR A 54 -10.44 7.13 12.87
N THR A 55 -10.87 6.26 12.01
CA THR A 55 -11.85 6.54 10.95
C THR A 55 -13.00 5.54 11.04
N SER A 56 -14.23 5.98 10.80
CA SER A 56 -15.42 5.12 10.87
C SER A 56 -15.35 3.92 9.93
N ALA A 57 -14.77 4.10 8.75
CA ALA A 57 -14.69 3.06 7.73
C ALA A 57 -13.55 2.04 7.95
N LEU A 58 -12.43 2.46 8.57
CA LEU A 58 -11.21 1.65 8.64
C LEU A 58 -10.75 1.36 10.07
N GLY A 59 -11.45 1.89 11.09
CA GLY A 59 -11.06 1.77 12.49
C GLY A 59 -9.82 2.59 12.85
N VAL A 60 -9.04 2.12 13.83
CA VAL A 60 -7.77 2.73 14.25
C VAL A 60 -6.73 2.60 13.15
N ARG A 61 -6.06 3.71 12.84
CA ARG A 61 -5.14 3.85 11.69
C ARG A 61 -3.67 3.94 12.08
N ASN A 62 -3.36 4.04 13.36
CA ASN A 62 -1.99 4.10 13.87
C ASN A 62 -1.73 3.00 14.91
N ASN A 63 -0.46 2.76 15.20
CA ASN A 63 -0.04 1.85 16.26
C ASN A 63 0.35 2.66 17.50
N GLY A 64 -0.43 2.57 18.56
CA GLY A 64 -0.14 3.23 19.82
C GLY A 64 1.19 2.73 20.42
N SER A 65 2.04 3.65 20.91
CA SER A 65 3.35 3.32 21.46
C SER A 65 3.29 2.49 22.76
N ASP A 66 2.13 2.38 23.38
CA ASP A 66 1.91 1.60 24.60
C ASP A 66 1.43 0.16 24.31
N GLY A 67 1.33 -0.23 23.04
CA GLY A 67 0.82 -1.52 22.61
C GLY A 67 -0.70 -1.70 22.71
N SER A 68 -1.40 -0.73 23.28
CA SER A 68 -2.87 -0.65 23.37
C SER A 68 -3.31 0.80 23.39
N GLU A 69 -4.59 1.03 23.09
CA GLU A 69 -5.16 2.38 23.17
C GLU A 69 -5.23 2.85 24.62
N ARG A 70 -4.80 4.09 24.85
CA ARG A 70 -4.88 4.74 26.15
C ARG A 70 -6.21 5.45 26.30
N ALA A 71 -6.84 5.34 27.47
CA ALA A 71 -7.97 6.18 27.81
C ALA A 71 -7.55 7.66 27.88
N VAL A 72 -8.20 8.49 27.07
CA VAL A 72 -7.96 9.94 27.00
C VAL A 72 -9.26 10.69 27.35
N GLY A 73 -9.12 11.90 27.93
CA GLY A 73 -10.26 12.68 28.43
C GLY A 73 -11.01 13.44 27.33
N ASN A 74 -10.41 13.61 26.15
CA ASN A 74 -11.00 14.37 25.03
C ASN A 74 -10.42 13.90 23.68
N GLY A 75 -11.04 14.37 22.62
CA GLY A 75 -10.60 14.11 21.24
C GLY A 75 -11.14 15.18 20.31
N ILE A 76 -10.56 15.23 19.09
CA ILE A 76 -11.03 16.10 18.01
C ILE A 76 -11.70 15.22 16.97
N PHE A 77 -12.90 15.58 16.55
CA PHE A 77 -13.70 14.82 15.60
C PHE A 77 -14.03 15.69 14.39
N ALA A 78 -13.77 15.13 13.21
CA ALA A 78 -14.34 15.64 11.96
C ALA A 78 -15.56 14.77 11.62
N THR A 79 -16.72 15.40 11.45
CA THR A 79 -17.97 14.72 11.09
C THR A 79 -18.47 15.25 9.76
N ILE A 80 -19.07 14.36 8.97
CA ILE A 80 -19.66 14.72 7.70
C ILE A 80 -21.18 14.81 7.87
N THR A 81 -21.79 15.84 7.32
CA THR A 81 -23.24 16.08 7.35
C THR A 81 -23.90 15.85 5.99
N ALA A 82 -23.17 15.22 5.06
CA ALA A 82 -23.70 14.87 3.75
C ALA A 82 -24.84 13.84 3.88
N PRO A 83 -25.80 13.84 2.96
CA PRO A 83 -26.81 12.79 2.88
C PRO A 83 -26.20 11.43 2.65
N ASP A 84 -26.87 10.38 3.15
CA ASP A 84 -26.50 9.01 2.83
C ASP A 84 -26.56 8.77 1.33
N ASP A 85 -25.44 8.30 0.78
CA ASP A 85 -25.29 8.01 -0.64
C ASP A 85 -24.30 6.85 -0.78
N ASN A 86 -24.79 5.75 -1.35
CA ASN A 86 -24.00 4.53 -1.54
C ASN A 86 -23.47 4.39 -2.99
N GLU A 87 -23.70 5.37 -3.85
CA GLU A 87 -23.15 5.37 -5.21
C GLU A 87 -21.65 5.64 -5.17
N ILE A 88 -20.86 4.73 -5.75
CA ILE A 88 -19.40 4.93 -5.86
C ILE A 88 -19.12 5.75 -7.10
N THR A 89 -18.64 6.97 -6.88
CA THR A 89 -18.27 7.93 -7.92
C THR A 89 -16.77 8.19 -8.00
N GLU A 90 -16.01 7.68 -7.02
CA GLU A 90 -14.56 7.80 -6.98
C GLU A 90 -13.97 6.52 -6.40
N ILE A 91 -12.83 6.07 -6.96
CA ILE A 91 -12.09 4.90 -6.47
C ILE A 91 -10.63 5.26 -6.23
N HIS A 92 -10.03 4.68 -5.20
CA HIS A 92 -8.63 4.90 -4.85
C HIS A 92 -7.91 3.58 -4.62
N PHE A 93 -6.66 3.51 -5.09
CA PHE A 93 -5.74 2.49 -4.61
C PHE A 93 -5.48 2.69 -3.12
N VAL A 94 -5.34 1.61 -2.36
CA VAL A 94 -4.96 1.67 -0.93
C VAL A 94 -3.57 2.28 -0.74
N TYR A 95 -2.70 2.16 -1.74
CA TYR A 95 -1.37 2.75 -1.79
C TYR A 95 -1.29 3.76 -2.94
N TRP A 96 -0.52 4.84 -2.78
CA TRP A 96 -0.36 5.91 -3.76
C TRP A 96 0.81 5.68 -4.72
N VAL A 97 1.78 4.90 -4.28
CA VAL A 97 2.94 4.49 -5.07
C VAL A 97 3.22 3.03 -4.78
N LYS A 98 3.60 2.29 -5.79
CA LYS A 98 4.01 0.89 -5.65
C LYS A 98 5.36 0.67 -6.32
N GLU A 99 6.25 -0.01 -5.62
CA GLU A 99 7.50 -0.49 -6.18
C GLU A 99 7.48 -2.01 -6.21
N LEU A 100 7.96 -2.58 -7.32
CA LEU A 100 7.98 -4.00 -7.60
C LEU A 100 9.35 -4.39 -8.14
N PRO A 101 9.87 -5.59 -7.85
CA PRO A 101 10.93 -6.17 -8.65
C PRO A 101 10.38 -6.55 -10.03
N GLN A 102 11.25 -6.61 -11.03
CA GLN A 102 10.88 -7.22 -12.31
C GLN A 102 10.40 -8.66 -12.11
N TYR A 103 9.40 -9.09 -12.87
CA TYR A 103 8.69 -10.36 -12.76
C TYR A 103 7.87 -10.54 -11.48
N GLY A 104 7.66 -9.48 -10.71
CA GLY A 104 6.81 -9.48 -9.54
C GLY A 104 5.32 -9.34 -9.88
N TYR A 105 4.46 -9.88 -9.01
CA TYR A 105 3.00 -9.75 -9.09
C TYR A 105 2.49 -8.69 -8.13
N TYR A 106 1.48 -7.96 -8.57
CA TYR A 106 0.78 -6.99 -7.74
C TYR A 106 -0.72 -7.06 -7.95
N THR A 107 -1.44 -7.49 -6.91
CA THR A 107 -2.90 -7.43 -6.86
C THR A 107 -3.30 -6.29 -5.93
N PRO A 108 -3.72 -5.13 -6.46
CA PRO A 108 -4.08 -3.98 -5.64
C PRO A 108 -5.37 -4.19 -4.87
N LYS A 109 -5.53 -3.40 -3.80
CA LYS A 109 -6.79 -3.22 -3.08
C LYS A 109 -7.31 -1.82 -3.34
N PHE A 110 -8.63 -1.65 -3.27
CA PHE A 110 -9.29 -0.40 -3.59
C PHE A 110 -10.27 0.01 -2.51
N TYR A 111 -10.40 1.32 -2.36
CA TYR A 111 -11.46 1.99 -1.64
C TYR A 111 -12.44 2.62 -2.63
N GLY A 112 -13.74 2.57 -2.33
CA GLY A 112 -14.78 3.26 -3.06
C GLY A 112 -15.35 4.42 -2.26
N TYR A 113 -15.51 5.59 -2.88
CA TYR A 113 -16.05 6.80 -2.26
C TYR A 113 -17.25 7.30 -3.07
N ASN A 114 -18.19 7.94 -2.38
CA ASN A 114 -19.28 8.65 -3.02
C ASN A 114 -18.87 10.10 -3.39
N LYS A 115 -19.74 10.80 -4.07
CA LYS A 115 -19.53 12.21 -4.51
C LYS A 115 -19.30 13.22 -3.38
N TYR A 116 -19.54 12.83 -2.13
CA TYR A 116 -19.28 13.65 -0.95
C TYR A 116 -17.94 13.30 -0.27
N GLY A 117 -17.15 12.42 -0.87
CA GLY A 117 -15.88 11.95 -0.30
C GLY A 117 -16.05 10.99 0.87
N VAL A 118 -17.25 10.45 1.09
CA VAL A 118 -17.50 9.43 2.13
C VAL A 118 -17.09 8.06 1.60
N MET A 119 -16.28 7.32 2.36
CA MET A 119 -15.93 5.95 1.99
C MET A 119 -17.15 5.05 2.10
N VAL A 120 -17.60 4.49 0.98
CA VAL A 120 -18.73 3.57 0.86
C VAL A 120 -18.26 2.12 0.99
N ASP A 121 -17.11 1.79 0.40
CA ASP A 121 -16.54 0.44 0.41
C ASP A 121 -15.03 0.49 0.69
N SER A 122 -14.62 -0.14 1.78
CA SER A 122 -13.21 -0.23 2.19
C SER A 122 -12.46 -1.43 1.60
N ASN A 123 -13.12 -2.25 0.78
CA ASN A 123 -12.53 -3.43 0.13
C ASN A 123 -13.20 -3.71 -1.21
N LEU A 124 -13.32 -2.67 -2.03
CA LEU A 124 -14.03 -2.68 -3.30
C LEU A 124 -13.53 -3.79 -4.22
N LYS A 125 -14.47 -4.57 -4.75
CA LYS A 125 -14.24 -5.65 -5.70
C LYS A 125 -14.78 -5.28 -7.09
N GLY A 126 -14.42 -6.07 -8.09
CA GLY A 126 -14.87 -5.85 -9.47
C GLY A 126 -14.14 -4.70 -10.19
N VAL A 127 -13.02 -4.25 -9.63
CA VAL A 127 -12.11 -3.30 -10.30
C VAL A 127 -11.25 -4.04 -11.30
N THR A 128 -11.15 -3.53 -12.52
CA THR A 128 -10.28 -4.04 -13.57
C THR A 128 -9.08 -3.13 -13.78
N LEU A 129 -7.94 -3.73 -14.08
CA LEU A 129 -6.68 -3.02 -14.33
C LEU A 129 -6.41 -2.90 -15.82
N SER A 130 -5.66 -1.87 -16.19
CA SER A 130 -5.01 -1.74 -17.49
C SER A 130 -3.66 -1.05 -17.36
N CYS A 131 -2.71 -1.39 -18.22
CA CYS A 131 -1.39 -0.78 -18.24
C CYS A 131 -0.81 -0.80 -19.65
N GLY A 132 0.23 0.02 -19.87
CA GLY A 132 1.03 -0.03 -21.09
C GLY A 132 1.97 -1.24 -21.11
N GLU A 133 2.34 -1.70 -22.31
CA GLU A 133 3.22 -2.85 -22.53
C GLU A 133 4.59 -2.73 -21.83
N ASN A 134 5.08 -1.51 -21.63
CA ASN A 134 6.34 -1.25 -20.96
C ASN A 134 6.30 -1.47 -19.43
N LEU A 135 5.11 -1.56 -18.83
CA LEU A 135 4.95 -1.89 -17.41
C LEU A 135 4.82 -3.39 -17.19
N GLY A 136 4.01 -4.04 -18.02
CA GLY A 136 3.74 -5.46 -17.84
C GLY A 136 2.45 -5.93 -18.52
N VAL A 137 1.92 -7.01 -18.00
CA VAL A 137 0.69 -7.64 -18.49
C VAL A 137 -0.31 -7.78 -17.34
N ILE A 138 -1.58 -7.52 -17.64
CA ILE A 138 -2.65 -7.78 -16.68
C ILE A 138 -3.13 -9.22 -16.80
N VAL A 139 -3.15 -9.92 -15.69
CA VAL A 139 -3.51 -11.34 -15.58
C VAL A 139 -4.64 -11.53 -14.55
N ASN A 140 -5.04 -12.78 -14.29
CA ASN A 140 -6.05 -13.15 -13.31
C ASN A 140 -7.36 -12.36 -13.48
N ASP A 141 -7.98 -12.49 -14.65
CA ASP A 141 -9.25 -11.84 -15.00
C ASP A 141 -9.25 -10.31 -14.79
N GLY A 142 -8.12 -9.68 -15.12
CA GLY A 142 -8.02 -8.22 -15.07
C GLY A 142 -7.67 -7.63 -13.70
N THR A 143 -7.29 -8.44 -12.70
CA THR A 143 -7.12 -7.97 -11.32
C THR A 143 -5.67 -7.86 -10.84
N THR A 144 -4.73 -8.41 -11.59
CA THR A 144 -3.33 -8.54 -11.15
C THR A 144 -2.38 -8.03 -12.23
N LEU A 145 -1.48 -7.14 -11.87
CA LEU A 145 -0.34 -6.75 -12.71
C LEU A 145 0.78 -7.79 -12.54
N TYR A 146 1.28 -8.31 -13.65
CA TYR A 146 2.55 -8.99 -13.78
C TYR A 146 3.56 -8.02 -14.39
N ALA A 147 4.52 -7.57 -13.60
CA ALA A 147 5.46 -6.53 -13.98
C ALA A 147 6.67 -7.12 -14.71
N ASN A 148 6.69 -7.14 -16.03
CA ASN A 148 7.79 -7.66 -16.84
C ASN A 148 8.63 -6.57 -17.54
N GLY A 149 8.26 -5.30 -17.36
CA GLY A 149 9.02 -4.16 -17.83
C GLY A 149 10.01 -3.63 -16.78
N GLY A 150 10.46 -2.39 -16.96
CA GLY A 150 11.34 -1.69 -16.03
C GLY A 150 11.05 -0.19 -16.01
N GLY A 151 11.42 0.51 -14.93
CA GLY A 151 11.21 1.95 -14.80
C GLY A 151 9.87 2.35 -14.17
N CYS A 152 9.49 3.61 -14.38
CA CYS A 152 8.31 4.22 -13.75
C CYS A 152 7.17 4.39 -14.76
N HIS A 153 6.02 3.79 -14.46
CA HIS A 153 4.86 3.74 -15.35
C HIS A 153 3.55 3.93 -14.59
N THR A 154 2.45 4.12 -15.34
CA THR A 154 1.12 4.26 -14.77
C THR A 154 0.32 2.96 -14.92
N LEU A 155 -0.25 2.51 -13.81
CA LEU A 155 -1.27 1.47 -13.74
C LEU A 155 -2.64 2.16 -13.61
N GLU A 156 -3.56 1.92 -14.53
CA GLU A 156 -4.92 2.42 -14.49
C GLU A 156 -5.84 1.36 -13.89
N ALA A 157 -6.83 1.80 -13.10
CA ALA A 157 -7.89 0.96 -12.58
C ALA A 157 -9.26 1.55 -12.93
N THR A 158 -10.22 0.68 -13.28
CA THR A 158 -11.57 1.06 -13.70
C THR A 158 -12.62 0.26 -12.94
N TYR A 159 -13.64 0.95 -12.42
CA TYR A 159 -14.83 0.38 -11.80
C TYR A 159 -16.09 1.08 -12.29
N ASN A 160 -16.98 0.38 -12.97
CA ASN A 160 -18.24 0.96 -13.54
C ASN A 160 -18.04 2.29 -14.30
N GLY A 161 -16.94 2.42 -15.04
CA GLY A 161 -16.58 3.63 -15.77
C GLY A 161 -15.82 4.70 -14.96
N VAL A 162 -15.75 4.56 -13.65
CA VAL A 162 -14.91 5.41 -12.78
C VAL A 162 -13.46 4.95 -12.87
N LYS A 163 -12.52 5.88 -13.01
CA LYS A 163 -11.09 5.58 -13.22
C LYS A 163 -10.22 6.23 -12.18
N THR A 164 -9.10 5.55 -11.86
CA THR A 164 -8.00 6.09 -11.05
C THR A 164 -6.67 5.54 -11.54
N ASN A 165 -5.58 6.17 -11.12
CA ASN A 165 -4.23 5.81 -11.54
C ASN A 165 -3.31 5.62 -10.34
N LEU A 166 -2.33 4.72 -10.49
CA LEU A 166 -1.24 4.49 -9.57
C LEU A 166 0.09 4.57 -10.30
N VAL A 167 1.05 5.28 -9.73
CA VAL A 167 2.44 5.22 -10.21
C VAL A 167 3.08 3.94 -9.70
N VAL A 168 3.56 3.13 -10.62
CA VAL A 168 4.29 1.88 -10.33
C VAL A 168 5.71 2.02 -10.84
N THR A 169 6.68 1.77 -9.98
CA THR A 169 8.10 1.67 -10.35
C THR A 169 8.52 0.21 -10.33
N VAL A 170 9.06 -0.27 -11.44
CA VAL A 170 9.60 -1.62 -11.55
C VAL A 170 11.12 -1.53 -11.50
N ASP A 171 11.72 -2.15 -10.49
CA ASP A 171 13.17 -2.26 -10.35
C ASP A 171 13.66 -3.48 -11.13
N ASP A 172 14.26 -3.22 -12.30
CA ASP A 172 14.84 -4.21 -13.19
C ASP A 172 16.25 -4.67 -12.79
N LYS A 173 16.77 -4.13 -11.67
CA LYS A 173 18.09 -4.47 -11.11
C LYS A 173 17.99 -5.29 -9.82
N THR A 174 16.78 -5.54 -9.32
CA THR A 174 16.60 -6.39 -8.14
C THR A 174 17.05 -7.82 -8.45
N GLU A 175 18.04 -8.31 -7.71
CA GLU A 175 18.50 -9.69 -7.84
C GLU A 175 17.48 -10.65 -7.21
N PRO A 176 17.13 -11.76 -7.88
CA PRO A 176 16.27 -12.79 -7.30
C PRO A 176 16.99 -13.55 -6.19
N ILE A 177 16.27 -13.81 -5.12
CA ILE A 177 16.78 -14.51 -3.95
C ILE A 177 15.95 -15.77 -3.71
N PHE A 178 16.61 -16.89 -3.44
CA PHE A 178 15.93 -18.12 -3.02
C PHE A 178 15.55 -18.05 -1.55
N ARG A 179 14.30 -18.38 -1.22
CA ARG A 179 13.82 -18.42 0.18
C ARG A 179 14.60 -19.41 1.02
N HIS A 180 15.01 -20.51 0.42
CA HIS A 180 15.78 -21.56 1.06
C HIS A 180 17.05 -21.86 0.24
N SER A 181 18.21 -21.72 0.86
CA SER A 181 19.50 -22.02 0.23
C SER A 181 19.79 -23.52 0.17
N LYS A 182 19.03 -24.33 0.89
CA LYS A 182 19.14 -25.79 0.90
C LYS A 182 17.77 -26.41 1.17
N VAL A 183 17.41 -27.38 0.36
CA VAL A 183 16.20 -28.17 0.47
C VAL A 183 16.56 -29.66 0.42
N LEU A 184 15.98 -30.44 1.31
CA LEU A 184 16.07 -31.90 1.27
C LEU A 184 14.86 -32.41 0.50
N LEU A 185 15.10 -33.11 -0.59
CA LEU A 185 14.07 -33.71 -1.44
C LEU A 185 14.02 -35.22 -1.22
N ASP A 186 12.84 -35.80 -1.38
CA ASP A 186 12.62 -37.22 -1.50
C ASP A 186 11.93 -37.55 -2.82
N THR A 187 11.75 -38.81 -3.14
CA THR A 187 11.15 -39.25 -4.41
C THR A 187 9.61 -39.20 -4.40
N TYR A 188 8.97 -38.73 -3.35
CA TYR A 188 7.53 -38.80 -3.16
C TYR A 188 6.89 -37.41 -3.09
N HIS A 189 7.68 -36.33 -2.94
CA HIS A 189 7.16 -35.00 -2.74
C HIS A 189 7.76 -34.01 -3.75
N ASP A 190 6.87 -33.24 -4.38
CA ASP A 190 7.28 -32.10 -5.20
C ASP A 190 7.65 -30.92 -4.29
N TYR A 191 8.70 -30.22 -4.65
CA TYR A 191 9.10 -29.00 -3.97
C TYR A 191 8.95 -27.80 -4.91
N LYS A 192 8.08 -26.84 -4.55
CA LYS A 192 7.98 -25.58 -5.25
C LYS A 192 9.07 -24.63 -4.75
N VAL A 193 9.99 -24.28 -5.63
CA VAL A 193 11.03 -23.29 -5.33
C VAL A 193 10.38 -21.93 -5.14
N ASP A 194 10.67 -21.28 -4.01
CA ASP A 194 10.17 -19.94 -3.69
C ASP A 194 11.29 -18.91 -3.93
N ILE A 195 11.04 -18.01 -4.87
CA ILE A 195 11.95 -16.94 -5.28
C ILE A 195 11.30 -15.60 -5.01
N TYR A 196 12.06 -14.65 -4.51
CA TYR A 196 11.59 -13.30 -4.27
C TYR A 196 12.65 -12.26 -4.63
N GLY A 197 12.20 -11.03 -4.85
CA GLY A 197 13.03 -9.83 -4.92
C GLY A 197 12.71 -8.92 -3.74
N THR A 198 13.71 -8.27 -3.18
CA THR A 198 13.52 -7.33 -2.07
C THR A 198 13.57 -5.90 -2.59
N VAL A 199 12.47 -5.17 -2.45
CA VAL A 199 12.36 -3.75 -2.81
C VAL A 199 11.96 -2.95 -1.57
N ARG A 200 12.81 -2.00 -1.17
CA ARG A 200 12.66 -1.20 0.07
C ARG A 200 12.36 -2.04 1.32
N GLY A 201 13.02 -3.18 1.44
CA GLY A 201 12.88 -4.08 2.59
C GLY A 201 11.61 -4.95 2.57
N ASN A 202 10.86 -4.96 1.47
CA ASN A 202 9.72 -5.85 1.30
C ASN A 202 10.06 -6.97 0.30
N ASP A 203 9.86 -8.21 0.72
CA ASP A 203 10.00 -9.37 -0.14
C ASP A 203 8.75 -9.54 -1.01
N ILE A 204 8.94 -9.63 -2.31
CA ILE A 204 7.88 -9.80 -3.31
C ILE A 204 8.20 -11.03 -4.13
N SER A 205 7.28 -11.98 -4.20
CA SER A 205 7.46 -13.23 -4.96
C SER A 205 7.65 -12.97 -6.45
N ILE A 206 8.57 -13.72 -7.03
CA ILE A 206 8.87 -13.75 -8.47
C ILE A 206 8.45 -15.12 -9.02
N GLU A 207 7.89 -15.15 -10.24
CA GLU A 207 7.46 -16.40 -10.88
C GLU A 207 8.63 -17.27 -11.34
N ASN A 208 8.57 -18.55 -10.99
CA ASN A 208 9.59 -19.53 -11.36
C ASN A 208 9.74 -19.74 -12.87
N ARG A 209 8.69 -19.50 -13.65
CA ARG A 209 8.70 -19.68 -15.12
C ARG A 209 9.63 -18.72 -15.87
N GLU A 210 10.04 -17.63 -15.20
CA GLU A 210 10.94 -16.62 -15.78
C GLU A 210 12.41 -17.03 -15.69
N PHE A 211 12.72 -18.18 -15.05
CA PHE A 211 14.06 -18.69 -14.87
C PHE A 211 14.29 -19.95 -15.71
N THR A 212 15.48 -20.06 -16.26
CA THR A 212 15.95 -21.32 -16.84
C THR A 212 16.57 -22.15 -15.73
N TRP A 213 16.03 -23.34 -15.54
CA TRP A 213 16.47 -24.27 -14.49
C TRP A 213 17.44 -25.29 -15.06
N SER A 214 18.47 -25.60 -14.30
CA SER A 214 19.38 -26.71 -14.58
C SER A 214 19.76 -27.43 -13.29
N VAL A 215 20.04 -28.70 -13.37
CA VAL A 215 20.59 -29.53 -12.29
C VAL A 215 21.97 -29.99 -12.68
N GLU A 216 22.88 -30.09 -11.71
CA GLU A 216 24.24 -30.62 -11.97
C GLU A 216 24.23 -32.13 -12.18
N ASP A 217 23.30 -32.83 -11.52
CA ASP A 217 23.15 -34.27 -11.64
C ASP A 217 21.72 -34.63 -12.11
N GLU A 218 21.61 -34.98 -13.39
CA GLU A 218 20.34 -35.32 -14.05
C GLU A 218 19.66 -36.57 -13.48
N THR A 219 20.35 -37.35 -12.62
CA THR A 219 19.75 -38.54 -11.99
C THR A 219 18.81 -38.19 -10.83
N ILE A 220 18.83 -36.92 -10.39
CA ILE A 220 17.99 -36.41 -9.29
C ILE A 220 16.90 -35.45 -9.77
N ALA A 221 16.73 -35.27 -11.09
CA ALA A 221 15.74 -34.37 -11.68
C ALA A 221 14.43 -35.09 -11.99
#